data_60236296293ef100eeafe98c6d343fb1
#
_entry.id   60236296293ef100eeafe98c6d343fb1
#
_cell.length_a   1.000
_cell.length_b   1.000
_cell.length_c   1.000
_cell.angle_alpha   90.00
_cell.angle_beta   90.00
_cell.angle_gamma   90.00
#
_symmetry.space_group_name_H-M   'P 1'
#
loop_
_entity.id
_entity.type
_entity.pdbx_description
1 polymer ?
#
loop_
_entity_poly.entity_id
_entity_poly.type
_entity_poly.pdbx_seq_one_letter_code
_entity_poly.pdbx_strand_id
1 'polypeptide(L)'
;IADEWEHSTNERRMFRVIASLYAQLDLGEIYKPLKGLRYRLNFGPDFRYRRNGTFRDKESTSSQGQNHASNANNSNVSWTLDNLIYYNREFGQHSLGLTLLESATKYRKENASLAANGIPYEPSMWNALDKSQISQLADWSTDLVERQLLSYMVRLNYGFADKYLLTVSGRWDGASQLAEGHKWAFFPSAALGWNINQEDFLKDVNWISQLKLRRNAFGSDPSSRNPKTF
;
A
#
# COMPACT_ATOMS: atom_id res chain seq x y z
N ILE A 1 24.02 11.55 34.69
CA ILE A 1 23.46 10.80 33.50
C ILE A 1 22.52 9.68 33.96
N ALA A 2 22.65 9.18 35.22
CA ALA A 2 21.81 8.07 35.68
C ALA A 2 20.35 8.44 35.91
N ASP A 3 20.02 9.70 36.16
CA ASP A 3 18.70 10.14 36.62
C ASP A 3 17.87 10.90 35.55
N GLU A 4 18.36 10.97 34.31
CA GLU A 4 17.68 11.69 33.21
C GLU A 4 16.26 11.15 32.92
N TRP A 5 16.00 9.87 33.19
CA TRP A 5 14.70 9.25 33.03
C TRP A 5 13.66 9.78 34.05
N GLU A 6 14.08 10.23 35.25
CA GLU A 6 13.21 10.83 36.26
C GLU A 6 12.73 12.23 35.82
N HIS A 7 13.57 12.92 35.03
CA HIS A 7 13.34 14.29 34.55
C HIS A 7 12.71 14.37 33.17
N SER A 8 12.31 13.22 32.58
CA SER A 8 11.70 13.18 31.25
C SER A 8 10.47 12.28 31.21
N THR A 9 9.42 12.77 30.61
CA THR A 9 8.19 12.01 30.35
C THR A 9 7.92 11.98 28.86
N ASN A 10 7.66 10.79 28.34
CA ASN A 10 7.31 10.58 26.95
C ASN A 10 6.04 9.72 26.86
N GLU A 11 5.00 10.28 26.26
CA GLU A 11 3.75 9.58 26.04
C GLU A 11 3.47 9.43 24.55
N ARG A 12 3.17 8.21 24.12
CA ARG A 12 2.71 7.93 22.76
C ARG A 12 1.32 7.33 22.80
N ARG A 13 0.39 7.99 22.14
CA ARG A 13 -0.96 7.46 21.88
C ARG A 13 -1.12 7.20 20.40
N MET A 14 -1.62 6.01 20.05
CA MET A 14 -1.86 5.64 18.67
C MET A 14 -3.24 5.01 18.56
N PHE A 15 -3.98 5.47 17.56
CA PHE A 15 -5.23 4.89 17.13
C PHE A 15 -5.10 4.49 15.65
N ARG A 16 -5.50 3.29 15.29
CA ARG A 16 -5.50 2.81 13.91
C ARG A 16 -6.75 2.01 13.62
N VAL A 17 -7.37 2.30 12.49
CA VAL A 17 -8.48 1.53 11.92
C VAL A 17 -8.06 1.03 10.57
N ILE A 18 -8.12 -0.28 10.37
CA ILE A 18 -7.93 -0.93 9.07
C ILE A 18 -9.19 -1.73 8.80
N ALA A 19 -9.71 -1.63 7.58
CA ALA A 19 -10.80 -2.45 7.12
C ALA A 19 -10.50 -3.00 5.72
N SER A 20 -11.13 -4.12 5.39
CA SER A 20 -11.16 -4.70 4.06
C SER A 20 -12.59 -5.08 3.75
N LEU A 21 -13.19 -4.38 2.80
CA LEU A 21 -14.57 -4.56 2.38
C LEU A 21 -14.56 -5.03 0.93
N TYR A 22 -15.48 -5.92 0.59
CA TYR A 22 -15.70 -6.27 -0.81
C TYR A 22 -17.17 -6.51 -1.10
N ALA A 23 -17.54 -6.22 -2.35
CA ALA A 23 -18.82 -6.61 -2.92
C ALA A 23 -18.55 -7.39 -4.21
N GLN A 24 -19.29 -8.45 -4.45
CA GLN A 24 -19.12 -9.30 -5.63
C GLN A 24 -20.50 -9.58 -6.24
N LEU A 25 -20.57 -9.44 -7.56
CA LEU A 25 -21.75 -9.77 -8.36
C LEU A 25 -21.36 -10.83 -9.38
N ASP A 26 -22.08 -11.94 -9.39
CA ASP A 26 -22.00 -12.96 -10.44
C ASP A 26 -23.08 -12.67 -11.49
N LEU A 27 -22.66 -12.05 -12.60
CA LEU A 27 -23.58 -11.59 -13.63
C LEU A 27 -24.20 -12.74 -14.40
N GLY A 28 -23.54 -13.91 -14.40
CA GLY A 28 -24.05 -15.12 -15.01
C GLY A 28 -25.27 -15.73 -14.30
N GLU A 29 -25.43 -15.48 -13.00
CA GLU A 29 -26.61 -15.88 -12.23
C GLU A 29 -27.80 -14.95 -12.51
N ILE A 30 -27.53 -13.67 -12.80
CA ILE A 30 -28.55 -12.67 -13.12
C ILE A 30 -29.04 -12.84 -14.57
N TYR A 31 -28.12 -13.05 -15.51
CA TYR A 31 -28.43 -13.17 -16.93
C TYR A 31 -27.57 -14.24 -17.58
N LYS A 32 -28.19 -15.36 -17.96
CA LYS A 32 -27.52 -16.58 -18.47
C LYS A 32 -26.48 -16.37 -19.60
N PRO A 33 -26.67 -15.46 -20.57
CA PRO A 33 -25.65 -15.16 -21.59
C PRO A 33 -24.33 -14.62 -21.02
N LEU A 34 -24.34 -14.03 -19.83
CA LEU A 34 -23.14 -13.51 -19.12
C LEU A 34 -22.48 -14.56 -18.23
N LYS A 35 -22.79 -15.86 -18.43
CA LYS A 35 -22.18 -16.96 -17.66
C LYS A 35 -20.65 -16.88 -17.69
N GLY A 36 -20.05 -16.89 -16.49
CA GLY A 36 -18.61 -16.77 -16.30
C GLY A 36 -18.12 -15.34 -16.08
N LEU A 37 -18.99 -14.32 -16.22
CA LEU A 37 -18.67 -12.93 -15.95
C LEU A 37 -18.99 -12.59 -14.51
N ARG A 38 -17.97 -12.06 -13.78
CA ARG A 38 -18.05 -11.66 -12.39
C ARG A 38 -17.44 -10.27 -12.21
N TYR A 39 -18.11 -9.41 -11.49
CA TYR A 39 -17.61 -8.12 -11.05
C TYR A 39 -17.30 -8.17 -9.54
N ARG A 40 -16.17 -7.62 -9.14
CA ARG A 40 -15.81 -7.49 -7.73
C ARG A 40 -15.23 -6.10 -7.46
N LEU A 41 -15.78 -5.47 -6.44
CA LEU A 41 -15.28 -4.22 -5.87
C LEU A 41 -14.59 -4.53 -4.54
N ASN A 42 -13.34 -4.09 -4.36
CA ASN A 42 -12.68 -4.12 -3.07
C ASN A 42 -12.41 -2.70 -2.59
N PHE A 43 -12.60 -2.45 -1.32
CA PHE A 43 -12.27 -1.19 -0.68
C PHE A 43 -11.51 -1.44 0.62
N GLY A 44 -10.28 -0.93 0.71
CA GLY A 44 -9.38 -1.09 1.84
C GLY A 44 -8.96 0.25 2.43
N PRO A 45 -9.70 0.83 3.40
CA PRO A 45 -9.26 2.01 4.13
C PRO A 45 -8.30 1.64 5.25
N ASP A 46 -7.28 2.51 5.47
CA ASP A 46 -6.36 2.48 6.60
C ASP A 46 -6.21 3.91 7.14
N PHE A 47 -6.72 4.13 8.34
CA PHE A 47 -6.60 5.38 9.05
C PHE A 47 -5.72 5.17 10.27
N ARG A 48 -4.69 6.04 10.45
CA ARG A 48 -3.82 6.03 11.62
C ARG A 48 -3.66 7.46 12.14
N TYR A 49 -3.88 7.60 13.44
CA TYR A 49 -3.58 8.81 14.18
C TYR A 49 -2.58 8.48 15.28
N ARG A 50 -1.53 9.30 15.41
CA ARG A 50 -0.53 9.20 16.47
C ARG A 50 -0.29 10.56 17.06
N ARG A 51 -0.33 10.61 18.39
CA ARG A 51 0.10 11.76 19.19
C ARG A 51 1.31 11.34 20.01
N ASN A 52 2.38 12.14 19.98
CA ASN A 52 3.55 12.00 20.84
C ASN A 52 3.64 13.28 21.68
N GLY A 53 3.64 13.13 23.00
CA GLY A 53 3.92 14.21 23.94
C GLY A 53 5.24 13.95 24.64
N THR A 54 6.13 14.92 24.71
CA THR A 54 7.37 14.83 25.50
C THR A 54 7.43 16.01 26.44
N PHE A 55 7.90 15.77 27.66
CA PHE A 55 8.19 16.79 28.65
C PHE A 55 9.53 16.50 29.30
N ARG A 56 10.35 17.51 29.48
CA ARG A 56 11.57 17.48 30.26
C ARG A 56 11.52 18.65 31.22
N ASP A 57 11.79 18.36 32.49
CA ASP A 57 11.85 19.44 33.48
C ASP A 57 13.18 20.19 33.40
N LYS A 58 13.31 21.26 34.19
CA LYS A 58 14.49 22.14 34.25
C LYS A 58 15.74 21.42 34.79
N GLU A 59 15.58 20.31 35.52
CA GLU A 59 16.68 19.54 36.13
C GLU A 59 17.29 18.53 35.19
N SER A 60 16.61 18.24 34.07
CA SER A 60 17.14 17.44 32.98
C SER A 60 18.42 18.05 32.42
N THR A 61 19.46 17.27 32.24
CA THR A 61 20.76 17.70 31.68
C THR A 61 20.62 18.30 30.28
N SER A 62 19.59 17.90 29.53
CA SER A 62 19.32 18.34 28.17
C SER A 62 18.43 19.57 28.08
N SER A 63 17.83 20.02 29.20
CA SER A 63 16.85 21.12 29.22
C SER A 63 17.44 22.50 29.45
N GLN A 64 18.76 22.59 29.70
CA GLN A 64 19.49 23.86 29.94
C GLN A 64 18.84 24.76 31.03
N GLY A 65 18.29 24.14 32.06
CA GLY A 65 17.67 24.84 33.18
C GLY A 65 16.26 25.37 32.92
N GLN A 66 15.62 25.00 31.84
CA GLN A 66 14.25 25.37 31.50
C GLN A 66 13.40 24.14 31.19
N ASN A 67 12.14 24.12 31.59
CA ASN A 67 11.23 23.07 31.18
C ASN A 67 11.03 23.11 29.67
N HIS A 68 11.12 21.95 29.05
CA HIS A 68 10.88 21.77 27.61
C HIS A 68 9.70 20.84 27.40
N ALA A 69 8.75 21.23 26.56
CA ALA A 69 7.63 20.38 26.19
C ALA A 69 7.41 20.38 24.68
N SER A 70 7.05 19.24 24.13
CA SER A 70 6.67 19.11 22.71
C SER A 70 5.43 18.25 22.54
N ASN A 71 4.64 18.59 21.51
CA ASN A 71 3.46 17.86 21.11
C ASN A 71 3.50 17.66 19.59
N ALA A 72 3.61 16.41 19.16
CA ALA A 72 3.62 16.04 17.74
C ALA A 72 2.41 15.19 17.41
N ASN A 73 1.66 15.61 16.42
CA ASN A 73 0.49 14.93 15.88
C ASN A 73 0.78 14.45 14.47
N ASN A 74 0.51 13.19 14.22
CA ASN A 74 0.70 12.58 12.92
C ASN A 74 -0.61 11.88 12.51
N SER A 75 -1.18 12.24 11.38
CA SER A 75 -2.29 11.54 10.79
C SER A 75 -1.91 10.94 9.44
N ASN A 76 -2.26 9.68 9.23
CA ASN A 76 -2.10 8.99 7.96
C ASN A 76 -3.47 8.46 7.55
N VAL A 77 -3.89 8.83 6.37
CA VAL A 77 -5.09 8.31 5.73
C VAL A 77 -4.68 7.69 4.41
N SER A 78 -4.95 6.42 4.24
CA SER A 78 -4.79 5.75 2.95
C SER A 78 -6.00 4.89 2.63
N TRP A 79 -6.27 4.73 1.35
CA TRP A 79 -7.29 3.80 0.88
C TRP A 79 -6.91 3.26 -0.49
N THR A 80 -7.36 2.04 -0.75
CA THR A 80 -7.28 1.41 -2.06
C THR A 80 -8.68 1.00 -2.49
N LEU A 81 -9.02 1.30 -3.72
CA LEU A 81 -10.26 0.89 -4.38
C LEU A 81 -9.89 0.09 -5.63
N ASP A 82 -10.31 -1.17 -5.67
CA ASP A 82 -10.10 -2.04 -6.83
C ASP A 82 -11.43 -2.40 -7.46
N ASN A 83 -11.54 -2.17 -8.75
CA ASN A 83 -12.59 -2.67 -9.62
C ASN A 83 -12.04 -3.85 -10.43
N LEU A 84 -12.63 -5.02 -10.27
CA LEU A 84 -12.19 -6.23 -10.94
C LEU A 84 -13.32 -6.84 -11.76
N ILE A 85 -13.02 -7.15 -13.01
CA ILE A 85 -13.90 -7.92 -13.88
C ILE A 85 -13.19 -9.21 -14.20
N TYR A 86 -13.83 -10.32 -13.92
CA TYR A 86 -13.38 -11.66 -14.25
C TYR A 86 -14.32 -12.26 -15.28
N TYR A 87 -13.75 -12.86 -16.31
CA TYR A 87 -14.48 -13.71 -17.23
C TYR A 87 -13.78 -15.04 -17.35
N ASN A 88 -14.45 -16.12 -16.93
CA ASN A 88 -13.92 -17.47 -16.98
C ASN A 88 -14.87 -18.34 -17.79
N ARG A 89 -14.33 -19.06 -18.77
CA ARG A 89 -15.10 -19.96 -19.61
C ARG A 89 -14.29 -21.16 -20.04
N GLU A 90 -14.95 -22.30 -19.99
CA GLU A 90 -14.42 -23.56 -20.50
C GLU A 90 -15.27 -23.99 -21.71
N PHE A 91 -14.61 -24.42 -22.75
CA PHE A 91 -15.23 -24.91 -23.96
C PHE A 91 -14.38 -26.06 -24.60
N GLY A 92 -14.89 -27.29 -24.49
CA GLY A 92 -14.12 -28.48 -24.89
C GLY A 92 -12.83 -28.62 -24.10
N GLN A 93 -11.70 -28.66 -24.80
CA GLN A 93 -10.37 -28.76 -24.17
C GLN A 93 -9.74 -27.38 -23.87
N HIS A 94 -10.46 -26.28 -24.05
CA HIS A 94 -9.96 -24.92 -23.87
C HIS A 94 -10.49 -24.35 -22.60
N SER A 95 -9.63 -23.74 -21.80
CA SER A 95 -9.98 -22.90 -20.65
C SER A 95 -9.49 -21.47 -20.88
N LEU A 96 -10.38 -20.51 -20.71
CA LEU A 96 -10.10 -19.09 -20.88
C LEU A 96 -10.44 -18.33 -19.60
N GLY A 97 -9.48 -17.56 -19.07
CA GLY A 97 -9.66 -16.65 -17.97
C GLY A 97 -9.18 -15.24 -18.33
N LEU A 98 -10.07 -14.28 -18.31
CA LEU A 98 -9.74 -12.86 -18.49
C LEU A 98 -9.95 -12.12 -17.16
N THR A 99 -8.98 -11.30 -16.76
CA THR A 99 -9.08 -10.42 -15.61
C THR A 99 -8.77 -9.00 -16.07
N LEU A 100 -9.68 -8.09 -15.80
CA LEU A 100 -9.47 -6.65 -15.91
C LEU A 100 -9.45 -6.07 -14.51
N LEU A 101 -8.49 -5.18 -14.23
CA LEU A 101 -8.38 -4.47 -12.97
C LEU A 101 -8.20 -3.00 -13.25
N GLU A 102 -8.96 -2.19 -12.53
CA GLU A 102 -8.69 -0.78 -12.25
C GLU A 102 -8.46 -0.65 -10.74
N SER A 103 -7.34 -0.06 -10.35
CA SER A 103 -6.96 0.13 -8.94
C SER A 103 -6.59 1.59 -8.71
N ALA A 104 -7.27 2.24 -7.76
CA ALA A 104 -6.95 3.59 -7.32
C ALA A 104 -6.49 3.56 -5.87
N THR A 105 -5.32 4.13 -5.59
CA THR A 105 -4.78 4.25 -4.24
C THR A 105 -4.50 5.71 -3.93
N LYS A 106 -4.94 6.19 -2.77
CA LYS A 106 -4.58 7.50 -2.23
C LYS A 106 -3.92 7.32 -0.86
N TYR A 107 -2.84 8.06 -0.67
CA TYR A 107 -2.12 8.16 0.58
C TYR A 107 -1.96 9.64 0.94
N ARG A 108 -2.33 10.01 2.18
CA ARG A 108 -2.16 11.34 2.74
C ARG A 108 -1.57 11.22 4.14
N LYS A 109 -0.47 11.90 4.36
CA LYS A 109 0.19 12.00 5.65
C LYS A 109 0.32 13.46 6.03
N GLU A 110 -0.15 13.80 7.21
CA GLU A 110 -0.01 15.12 7.83
C GLU A 110 0.77 14.98 9.13
N ASN A 111 1.77 15.82 9.30
CA ASN A 111 2.52 15.94 10.53
C ASN A 111 2.44 17.39 11.01
N ALA A 112 2.22 17.57 12.31
CA ALA A 112 2.33 18.86 12.96
C ALA A 112 3.05 18.65 14.29
N SER A 113 4.10 19.41 14.53
CA SER A 113 4.88 19.39 15.77
C SER A 113 5.06 20.79 16.30
N LEU A 114 4.89 20.94 17.59
CA LEU A 114 5.09 22.18 18.33
C LEU A 114 5.94 21.85 19.56
N ALA A 115 6.92 22.70 19.86
CA ALA A 115 7.70 22.63 21.09
C ALA A 115 7.85 24.02 21.71
N ALA A 116 7.87 24.08 23.03
CA ALA A 116 8.05 25.30 23.78
C ALA A 116 8.92 25.06 25.01
N ASN A 117 9.66 26.10 25.40
CA ASN A 117 10.45 26.13 26.63
C ASN A 117 9.76 27.02 27.68
N GLY A 118 10.12 26.84 28.94
CA GLY A 118 9.64 27.73 30.03
C GLY A 118 8.15 27.52 30.32
N ILE A 119 7.68 26.28 30.38
CA ILE A 119 6.31 25.96 30.78
C ILE A 119 6.15 26.25 32.30
N PRO A 120 5.29 27.20 32.72
CA PRO A 120 5.25 27.66 34.09
C PRO A 120 4.64 26.66 35.07
N TYR A 121 3.77 25.78 34.58
CA TYR A 121 3.09 24.78 35.38
C TYR A 121 3.44 23.37 34.85
N GLU A 122 4.41 22.74 35.49
CA GLU A 122 4.96 21.44 35.08
C GLU A 122 3.91 20.33 34.88
N PRO A 123 2.87 20.17 35.73
CA PRO A 123 1.85 19.15 35.52
C PRO A 123 1.06 19.27 34.21
N SER A 124 1.08 20.46 33.57
CA SER A 124 0.44 20.60 32.24
C SER A 124 1.20 19.91 31.12
N MET A 125 2.51 19.65 31.33
CA MET A 125 3.40 19.03 30.36
C MET A 125 3.25 19.65 28.95
N TRP A 126 2.91 18.83 27.95
CA TRP A 126 2.71 19.26 26.55
C TRP A 126 1.28 19.73 26.23
N ASN A 127 0.40 19.88 27.24
CA ASN A 127 -0.99 20.26 26.99
C ASN A 127 -1.24 21.78 27.06
N ALA A 128 -0.25 22.57 27.45
CA ALA A 128 -0.36 24.01 27.59
C ALA A 128 0.88 24.73 27.05
N LEU A 129 1.27 24.41 25.80
CA LEU A 129 2.42 25.05 25.14
C LEU A 129 2.21 26.56 24.90
N ASP A 130 0.96 27.01 24.81
CA ASP A 130 0.56 28.40 24.68
C ASP A 130 0.83 29.24 25.94
N LYS A 131 1.05 28.59 27.07
CA LYS A 131 1.35 29.24 28.36
C LYS A 131 2.86 29.41 28.62
N SER A 132 3.70 29.07 27.65
CA SER A 132 5.12 29.32 27.75
C SER A 132 5.42 30.77 28.12
N GLN A 133 6.31 31.01 29.08
CA GLN A 133 6.79 32.33 29.44
C GLN A 133 7.73 32.93 28.39
N ILE A 134 8.21 32.13 27.48
CA ILE A 134 9.05 32.54 26.36
C ILE A 134 8.14 32.79 25.18
N SER A 135 8.11 34.01 24.67
CA SER A 135 7.23 34.46 23.58
C SER A 135 7.52 33.80 22.21
N GLN A 136 8.52 32.96 22.13
CA GLN A 136 8.88 32.23 20.89
C GLN A 136 8.75 30.71 21.09
N LEU A 137 8.17 30.05 20.10
CA LEU A 137 8.20 28.60 20.03
C LEU A 137 9.66 28.13 19.95
N ALA A 138 10.00 27.08 20.72
CA ALA A 138 11.33 26.47 20.65
C ALA A 138 11.58 25.77 19.32
N ASP A 139 10.55 25.13 18.80
CA ASP A 139 10.55 24.47 17.49
C ASP A 139 9.11 24.27 16.99
N TRP A 140 8.92 24.31 15.68
CA TRP A 140 7.65 23.99 15.06
C TRP A 140 7.87 23.44 13.65
N SER A 141 7.10 22.46 13.25
CA SER A 141 7.13 21.93 11.89
C SER A 141 5.76 21.44 11.46
N THR A 142 5.48 21.62 10.20
CA THR A 142 4.32 21.02 9.53
C THR A 142 4.77 20.38 8.23
N ASP A 143 4.23 19.22 7.92
CA ASP A 143 4.52 18.50 6.69
C ASP A 143 3.26 17.84 6.16
N LEU A 144 3.05 17.95 4.84
CA LEU A 144 1.96 17.31 4.12
C LEU A 144 2.52 16.53 2.95
N VAL A 145 2.28 15.23 2.96
CA VAL A 145 2.64 14.34 1.85
C VAL A 145 1.37 13.72 1.28
N GLU A 146 1.12 13.95 0.00
CA GLU A 146 0.06 13.29 -0.75
C GLU A 146 0.64 12.48 -1.90
N ARG A 147 0.12 11.27 -2.08
CA ARG A 147 0.50 10.37 -3.18
C ARG A 147 -0.75 9.69 -3.70
N GLN A 148 -0.82 9.58 -5.03
CA GLN A 148 -1.90 8.89 -5.71
C GLN A 148 -1.31 7.93 -6.73
N LEU A 149 -1.87 6.74 -6.83
CA LEU A 149 -1.53 5.74 -7.82
C LEU A 149 -2.82 5.28 -8.49
N LEU A 150 -2.83 5.30 -9.81
CA LEU A 150 -3.89 4.73 -10.63
C LEU A 150 -3.29 3.63 -11.49
N SER A 151 -3.89 2.46 -11.48
CA SER A 151 -3.37 1.29 -12.17
C SER A 151 -4.46 0.61 -12.99
N TYR A 152 -4.11 0.21 -14.19
CA TYR A 152 -4.93 -0.62 -15.06
C TYR A 152 -4.20 -1.91 -15.38
N MET A 153 -4.86 -3.03 -15.32
CA MET A 153 -4.28 -4.33 -15.68
C MET A 153 -5.25 -5.15 -16.51
N VAL A 154 -4.70 -5.77 -17.53
CA VAL A 154 -5.35 -6.84 -18.30
C VAL A 154 -4.51 -8.10 -18.15
N ARG A 155 -5.16 -9.20 -17.80
CA ARG A 155 -4.53 -10.54 -17.73
C ARG A 155 -5.38 -11.55 -18.46
N LEU A 156 -4.73 -12.27 -19.34
CA LEU A 156 -5.30 -13.41 -20.06
C LEU A 156 -4.61 -14.70 -19.57
N ASN A 157 -5.41 -15.64 -19.11
CA ASN A 157 -4.97 -17.01 -18.84
C ASN A 157 -5.65 -17.91 -19.86
N TYR A 158 -4.88 -18.73 -20.54
CA TYR A 158 -5.38 -19.71 -21.51
C TYR A 158 -4.79 -21.05 -21.19
N GLY A 159 -5.63 -22.06 -21.15
CA GLY A 159 -5.25 -23.46 -21.01
C GLY A 159 -5.77 -24.28 -22.17
N PHE A 160 -4.97 -25.24 -22.65
CA PHE A 160 -5.38 -26.21 -23.65
C PHE A 160 -5.12 -27.63 -23.14
N ALA A 161 -6.18 -28.45 -23.12
CA ALA A 161 -6.17 -29.87 -22.70
C ALA A 161 -5.55 -30.09 -21.30
N ASP A 162 -5.54 -29.09 -20.41
CA ASP A 162 -4.84 -29.06 -19.13
C ASP A 162 -3.32 -29.33 -19.23
N LYS A 163 -2.80 -29.42 -20.43
CA LYS A 163 -1.38 -29.65 -20.75
C LYS A 163 -0.61 -28.35 -20.92
N TYR A 164 -1.12 -27.43 -21.73
CA TYR A 164 -0.44 -26.22 -22.14
C TYR A 164 -1.12 -25.01 -21.52
N LEU A 165 -0.35 -24.19 -20.83
CA LEU A 165 -0.82 -23.02 -20.11
C LEU A 165 -0.10 -21.78 -20.61
N LEU A 166 -0.86 -20.74 -20.97
CA LEU A 166 -0.35 -19.43 -21.35
C LEU A 166 -0.96 -18.38 -20.42
N THR A 167 -0.12 -17.54 -19.84
CA THR A 167 -0.57 -16.33 -19.16
C THR A 167 0.11 -15.12 -19.79
N VAL A 168 -0.67 -14.12 -20.19
CA VAL A 168 -0.17 -12.85 -20.67
C VAL A 168 -0.82 -11.75 -19.84
N SER A 169 -0.04 -10.77 -19.39
CA SER A 169 -0.59 -9.61 -18.72
C SER A 169 0.15 -8.33 -19.08
N GLY A 170 -0.60 -7.23 -19.07
CA GLY A 170 -0.06 -5.89 -19.18
C GLY A 170 -0.64 -5.04 -18.05
N ARG A 171 0.22 -4.29 -17.36
CA ARG A 171 -0.17 -3.36 -16.31
C ARG A 171 0.38 -1.97 -16.63
N TRP A 172 -0.47 -0.96 -16.50
CA TRP A 172 -0.14 0.45 -16.59
C TRP A 172 -0.30 1.07 -15.22
N ASP A 173 0.74 1.67 -14.68
CA ASP A 173 0.76 2.34 -13.39
C ASP A 173 1.06 3.82 -13.57
N GLY A 174 0.15 4.67 -13.10
CA GLY A 174 0.28 6.12 -13.12
C GLY A 174 0.44 6.66 -11.71
N ALA A 175 1.60 7.27 -11.41
CA ALA A 175 1.94 7.81 -10.09
C ALA A 175 1.99 9.34 -10.09
N SER A 176 1.29 9.97 -9.14
CA SER A 176 1.20 11.44 -9.03
C SER A 176 2.53 12.12 -8.73
N GLN A 177 3.46 11.41 -8.11
CA GLN A 177 4.77 11.93 -7.68
C GLN A 177 5.82 11.95 -8.79
N LEU A 178 5.54 11.38 -9.96
CA LEU A 178 6.44 11.39 -11.10
C LEU A 178 6.25 12.67 -11.92
N ALA A 179 7.33 13.09 -12.60
CA ALA A 179 7.34 14.28 -13.43
C ALA A 179 6.29 14.22 -14.55
N GLU A 180 5.85 15.39 -15.02
CA GLU A 180 4.95 15.48 -16.17
C GLU A 180 5.55 14.79 -17.39
N GLY A 181 4.73 14.06 -18.14
CA GLY A 181 5.18 13.25 -19.28
C GLY A 181 5.75 11.88 -18.92
N HIS A 182 6.06 11.60 -17.64
CA HIS A 182 6.63 10.33 -17.17
C HIS A 182 5.80 9.68 -16.06
N LYS A 183 4.55 10.12 -15.90
CA LYS A 183 3.67 9.62 -14.82
C LYS A 183 3.24 8.17 -15.01
N TRP A 184 3.27 7.65 -16.22
CA TRP A 184 2.79 6.32 -16.57
C TRP A 184 3.93 5.40 -16.96
N ALA A 185 3.89 4.19 -16.43
CA ALA A 185 4.81 3.11 -16.79
C ALA A 185 4.03 1.84 -17.16
N PHE A 186 4.52 1.10 -18.16
CA PHE A 186 3.91 -0.13 -18.63
C PHE A 186 4.77 -1.34 -18.26
N PHE A 187 4.13 -2.36 -17.72
CA PHE A 187 4.75 -3.59 -17.25
C PHE A 187 4.12 -4.80 -17.93
N PRO A 188 4.65 -5.26 -19.07
CA PRO A 188 4.20 -6.49 -19.70
C PRO A 188 4.79 -7.71 -19.02
N SER A 189 4.03 -8.80 -18.98
CA SER A 189 4.53 -10.11 -18.57
C SER A 189 3.90 -11.24 -19.36
N ALA A 190 4.65 -12.31 -19.58
CA ALA A 190 4.18 -13.54 -20.20
C ALA A 190 4.72 -14.76 -19.46
N ALA A 191 3.93 -15.80 -19.37
CA ALA A 191 4.33 -17.07 -18.78
C ALA A 191 3.78 -18.22 -19.63
N LEU A 192 4.63 -19.20 -19.88
CA LEU A 192 4.28 -20.47 -20.51
C LEU A 192 4.44 -21.59 -19.48
N GLY A 193 3.48 -22.48 -19.43
CA GLY A 193 3.51 -23.68 -18.60
C GLY A 193 3.18 -24.92 -19.41
N TRP A 194 3.88 -26.02 -19.12
CA TRP A 194 3.61 -27.30 -19.69
C TRP A 194 3.48 -28.34 -18.57
N ASN A 195 2.32 -28.95 -18.47
CA ASN A 195 2.04 -30.03 -17.55
C ASN A 195 2.41 -31.35 -18.22
N ILE A 196 3.67 -31.77 -18.11
CA ILE A 196 4.23 -32.92 -18.79
C ILE A 196 3.58 -34.22 -18.29
N ASN A 197 3.16 -34.25 -17.02
CA ASN A 197 2.46 -35.41 -16.45
C ASN A 197 1.08 -35.71 -17.08
N GLN A 198 0.52 -34.74 -17.82
CA GLN A 198 -0.75 -34.93 -18.55
C GLN A 198 -0.54 -35.49 -19.99
N GLU A 199 0.71 -35.66 -20.41
CA GLU A 199 1.00 -36.21 -21.72
C GLU A 199 0.77 -37.71 -21.75
N ASP A 200 0.36 -38.25 -22.93
CA ASP A 200 -0.03 -39.61 -23.08
C ASP A 200 1.10 -40.61 -22.76
N PHE A 201 2.37 -40.19 -22.98
CA PHE A 201 3.55 -41.02 -22.67
C PHE A 201 3.89 -41.13 -21.17
N LEU A 202 3.26 -40.31 -20.30
CA LEU A 202 3.44 -40.36 -18.84
C LEU A 202 2.18 -40.78 -18.07
N LYS A 203 1.05 -41.04 -18.74
CA LYS A 203 -0.20 -41.39 -18.08
C LYS A 203 -0.12 -42.68 -17.25
N ASP A 204 0.71 -43.62 -17.67
CA ASP A 204 0.89 -44.95 -17.02
C ASP A 204 1.99 -44.94 -15.94
N VAL A 205 2.63 -43.77 -15.71
CA VAL A 205 3.74 -43.62 -14.75
C VAL A 205 3.19 -43.16 -13.40
N ASN A 206 2.79 -44.10 -12.55
CA ASN A 206 2.10 -43.82 -11.27
C ASN A 206 2.97 -43.23 -10.17
N TRP A 207 4.29 -43.21 -10.31
CA TRP A 207 5.20 -42.64 -9.30
C TRP A 207 5.48 -41.14 -9.51
N ILE A 208 5.09 -40.57 -10.66
CA ILE A 208 5.16 -39.12 -10.93
C ILE A 208 3.77 -38.54 -10.79
N SER A 209 3.48 -37.92 -9.65
CA SER A 209 2.20 -37.24 -9.40
C SER A 209 2.08 -35.90 -10.09
N GLN A 210 3.20 -35.16 -10.25
CA GLN A 210 3.22 -33.86 -10.91
C GLN A 210 4.58 -33.57 -11.54
N LEU A 211 4.58 -33.27 -12.85
CA LEU A 211 5.74 -32.77 -13.57
C LEU A 211 5.31 -31.61 -14.44
N LYS A 212 5.76 -30.38 -14.04
CA LYS A 212 5.40 -29.15 -14.71
C LYS A 212 6.64 -28.32 -15.05
N LEU A 213 6.77 -27.94 -16.31
CA LEU A 213 7.76 -26.96 -16.75
C LEU A 213 7.11 -25.58 -16.85
N ARG A 214 7.78 -24.54 -16.35
CA ARG A 214 7.31 -23.16 -16.44
C ARG A 214 8.43 -22.20 -16.84
N ARG A 215 8.14 -21.31 -17.80
CA ARG A 215 9.02 -20.24 -18.21
C ARG A 215 8.29 -18.91 -18.09
N ASN A 216 8.91 -17.92 -17.45
CA ASN A 216 8.36 -16.58 -17.28
C ASN A 216 9.24 -15.56 -17.99
N ALA A 217 8.63 -14.53 -18.56
CA ALA A 217 9.28 -13.35 -19.11
C ALA A 217 8.60 -12.09 -18.54
N PHE A 218 9.42 -11.12 -18.13
CA PHE A 218 8.95 -9.83 -17.60
C PHE A 218 9.61 -8.71 -18.39
N GLY A 219 8.84 -7.69 -18.69
CA GLY A 219 9.34 -6.43 -19.25
C GLY A 219 9.15 -5.29 -18.25
N SER A 220 10.02 -4.31 -18.30
CA SER A 220 9.83 -3.00 -17.67
C SER A 220 10.05 -1.93 -18.72
N ASP A 221 9.29 -0.85 -18.67
CA ASP A 221 9.48 0.27 -19.57
C ASP A 221 10.91 0.81 -19.41
N PRO A 222 11.72 0.85 -20.49
CA PRO A 222 13.10 1.38 -20.45
C PRO A 222 13.16 2.86 -20.05
N SER A 223 12.08 3.62 -20.24
CA SER A 223 12.00 5.04 -19.87
C SER A 223 12.06 5.27 -18.36
N SER A 224 11.72 4.24 -17.56
CA SER A 224 11.81 4.29 -16.09
C SER A 224 13.24 4.12 -15.56
N ARG A 225 14.22 3.75 -16.41
CA ARG A 225 15.58 3.42 -16.00
C ARG A 225 16.57 4.58 -16.00
N ASN A 226 16.15 5.80 -16.31
CA ASN A 226 17.06 6.94 -16.33
C ASN A 226 16.61 8.02 -15.32
N PRO A 227 16.90 7.88 -14.01
CA PRO A 227 16.92 9.02 -13.14
C PRO A 227 18.18 9.81 -13.56
N LYS A 228 18.02 10.84 -14.41
CA LYS A 228 19.03 11.87 -14.51
C LYS A 228 19.10 12.49 -13.12
N THR A 229 20.18 12.15 -12.42
CA THR A 229 20.69 12.87 -11.25
C THR A 229 20.74 14.37 -11.59
N PHE A 230 19.95 15.12 -10.84
CA PHE A 230 20.17 16.54 -10.60
C PHE A 230 20.38 16.74 -9.11
#